data_281fa2914d66049c7fcac60ce3ddf0fa
#
_entry.id   281fa2914d66049c7fcac60ce3ddf0fa
#
_cell.length_a   1.000
_cell.length_b   1.000
_cell.length_c   1.000
_cell.angle_alpha   90.00
_cell.angle_beta   90.00
_cell.angle_gamma   90.00
#
_symmetry.space_group_name_H-M   'P 1'
#
loop_
_entity.id
_entity.type
_entity.pdbx_description
1 polymer ?
#
loop_
_entity_poly.entity_id
_entity_poly.type
_entity_poly.pdbx_seq_one_letter_code
_entity_poly.pdbx_strand_id
1 'polypeptide(L)'
;MKSLRLMLSMVLMSLSIVAFAQSDAQKSDAQKSFDKMKTLAGSWEGHVTTFPQEASIEGKLMQVTLRPTSMGNALLHEMTGAGRPDDPITMLYLDQDRLLLTHYCDAGNRPRMTGKVSPDGKTVEFDFLDIAGSTQYGHMHHAVFTFLDANHHIEDWTYMQPGDKPVRAHFDLQRKN
;
A
#
# COMPACT_ATOMS: atom_id res chain seq x y z
N MET A 1 -38.98 0.51 43.56
CA MET A 1 -38.61 -0.41 42.50
C MET A 1 -38.44 0.23 41.12
N LYS A 2 -39.16 1.31 40.78
CA LYS A 2 -39.00 2.01 39.47
C LYS A 2 -37.68 2.79 39.33
N SER A 3 -37.17 3.37 40.40
CA SER A 3 -35.90 4.13 40.42
C SER A 3 -34.65 3.26 40.26
N LEU A 4 -34.68 2.02 40.74
CA LEU A 4 -33.54 1.09 40.63
C LEU A 4 -33.36 0.56 39.21
N ARG A 5 -34.47 0.39 38.45
CA ARG A 5 -34.42 -0.04 37.03
C ARG A 5 -33.88 1.07 36.13
N LEU A 6 -34.14 2.34 36.44
CA LEU A 6 -33.64 3.48 35.65
C LEU A 6 -32.13 3.69 35.85
N MET A 7 -31.62 3.49 37.07
CA MET A 7 -30.18 3.57 37.35
C MET A 7 -29.40 2.42 36.69
N LEU A 8 -29.97 1.21 36.64
CA LEU A 8 -29.32 0.07 36.01
C LEU A 8 -29.22 0.24 34.48
N SER A 9 -30.22 0.87 33.84
CA SER A 9 -30.20 1.17 32.40
C SER A 9 -29.18 2.25 32.03
N MET A 10 -28.96 3.25 32.89
CA MET A 10 -27.92 4.28 32.67
C MET A 10 -26.51 3.73 32.86
N VAL A 11 -26.28 2.80 33.75
CA VAL A 11 -24.97 2.17 33.97
C VAL A 11 -24.60 1.26 32.78
N LEU A 12 -25.57 0.55 32.18
CA LEU A 12 -25.36 -0.27 30.98
C LEU A 12 -25.08 0.58 29.76
N MET A 13 -25.64 1.79 29.63
CA MET A 13 -25.40 2.67 28.48
C MET A 13 -24.02 3.35 28.53
N SER A 14 -23.49 3.61 29.75
CA SER A 14 -22.15 4.19 29.90
C SER A 14 -21.00 3.17 29.63
N LEU A 15 -21.24 1.88 29.84
CA LEU A 15 -20.27 0.83 29.55
C LEU A 15 -20.10 0.59 28.04
N SER A 16 -21.13 0.86 27.23
CA SER A 16 -21.08 0.65 25.78
C SER A 16 -20.21 1.69 25.05
N ILE A 17 -20.10 2.91 25.57
CA ILE A 17 -19.31 3.98 24.95
C ILE A 17 -17.80 3.76 25.18
N VAL A 18 -17.40 3.14 26.27
CA VAL A 18 -15.99 2.86 26.58
C VAL A 18 -15.43 1.74 25.68
N ALA A 19 -16.27 0.79 25.26
CA ALA A 19 -15.84 -0.32 24.40
C ALA A 19 -15.47 0.12 22.96
N PHE A 20 -16.13 1.15 22.42
CA PHE A 20 -15.82 1.66 21.07
C PHE A 20 -14.57 2.54 21.03
N ALA A 21 -14.27 3.29 22.08
CA ALA A 21 -13.05 4.10 22.16
C ALA A 21 -11.79 3.25 22.40
N GLN A 22 -11.94 2.05 22.95
CA GLN A 22 -10.81 1.16 23.25
C GLN A 22 -10.33 0.35 22.04
N SER A 23 -11.15 0.18 21.00
CA SER A 23 -10.78 -0.62 19.82
C SER A 23 -9.74 0.06 18.92
N ASP A 24 -9.72 1.38 18.84
CA ASP A 24 -8.77 2.11 17.98
C ASP A 24 -7.43 2.38 18.68
N ALA A 25 -7.40 2.44 20.00
CA ALA A 25 -6.15 2.64 20.75
C ALA A 25 -5.24 1.38 20.77
N GLN A 26 -5.72 0.24 20.27
CA GLN A 26 -5.05 -1.05 20.37
C GLN A 26 -4.56 -1.62 19.04
N LYS A 27 -4.75 -0.88 17.91
CA LYS A 27 -4.24 -1.31 16.61
C LYS A 27 -2.71 -1.23 16.57
N SER A 28 -2.05 -2.29 16.11
CA SER A 28 -0.61 -2.27 15.86
C SER A 28 -0.24 -1.23 14.78
N ASP A 29 1.00 -0.79 14.74
CA ASP A 29 1.46 0.14 13.70
C ASP A 29 1.39 -0.49 12.30
N ALA A 30 1.58 -1.81 12.19
CA ALA A 30 1.36 -2.54 10.96
C ALA A 30 -0.11 -2.48 10.51
N GLN A 31 -1.07 -2.65 11.45
CA GLN A 31 -2.50 -2.53 11.14
C GLN A 31 -2.87 -1.12 10.70
N LYS A 32 -2.33 -0.08 11.38
CA LYS A 32 -2.54 1.32 10.98
C LYS A 32 -1.99 1.59 9.58
N SER A 33 -0.79 1.08 9.29
CA SER A 33 -0.15 1.20 7.97
C SER A 33 -0.98 0.51 6.89
N PHE A 34 -1.49 -0.69 7.16
CA PHE A 34 -2.34 -1.43 6.23
C PHE A 34 -3.69 -0.75 6.01
N ASP A 35 -4.33 -0.25 7.08
CA ASP A 35 -5.57 0.51 6.98
C ASP A 35 -5.37 1.79 6.15
N LYS A 36 -4.22 2.45 6.30
CA LYS A 36 -3.84 3.61 5.49
C LYS A 36 -3.72 3.22 4.01
N MET A 37 -3.03 2.13 3.66
CA MET A 37 -2.94 1.65 2.27
C MET A 37 -4.31 1.34 1.68
N LYS A 38 -5.24 0.77 2.44
CA LYS A 38 -6.61 0.48 1.98
C LYS A 38 -7.41 1.73 1.61
N THR A 39 -7.04 2.93 2.08
CA THR A 39 -7.71 4.18 1.66
C THR A 39 -7.46 4.52 0.19
N LEU A 40 -6.42 3.94 -0.41
CA LEU A 40 -6.13 4.07 -1.84
C LEU A 40 -7.01 3.16 -2.72
N ALA A 41 -7.89 2.34 -2.15
CA ALA A 41 -8.77 1.49 -2.96
C ALA A 41 -9.50 2.30 -4.03
N GLY A 42 -9.43 1.82 -5.29
CA GLY A 42 -9.99 2.51 -6.45
C GLY A 42 -9.06 2.44 -7.67
N SER A 43 -9.42 3.21 -8.69
CA SER A 43 -8.67 3.31 -9.95
C SER A 43 -8.03 4.69 -10.06
N TRP A 44 -6.81 4.70 -10.57
CA TRP A 44 -5.95 5.87 -10.66
C TRP A 44 -5.26 5.93 -12.01
N GLU A 45 -4.89 7.12 -12.46
CA GLU A 45 -4.08 7.30 -13.66
C GLU A 45 -3.12 8.47 -13.52
N GLY A 46 -1.98 8.40 -14.20
CA GLY A 46 -0.97 9.44 -14.22
C GLY A 46 0.19 9.09 -15.13
N HIS A 47 1.05 10.06 -15.35
CA HIS A 47 2.24 9.85 -16.17
C HIS A 47 3.43 9.44 -15.31
N VAL A 48 4.23 8.51 -15.81
CA VAL A 48 5.45 8.09 -15.16
C VAL A 48 6.64 8.95 -15.62
N THR A 49 7.50 9.31 -14.66
CA THR A 49 8.84 9.84 -14.92
C THR A 49 9.89 8.95 -14.28
N THR A 50 11.06 8.83 -14.89
CA THR A 50 12.11 7.91 -14.42
C THR A 50 13.45 8.59 -14.26
N PHE A 51 14.26 8.10 -13.32
CA PHE A 51 15.64 8.51 -13.13
C PHE A 51 16.54 7.32 -12.76
N PRO A 52 17.59 7.03 -13.57
CA PRO A 52 17.84 7.57 -14.90
C PRO A 52 16.66 7.40 -15.85
N GLN A 53 16.58 8.22 -16.90
CA GLN A 53 15.49 8.17 -17.86
C GLN A 53 15.44 6.83 -18.60
N GLU A 54 14.31 6.14 -18.49
CA GLU A 54 14.04 4.85 -19.15
C GLU A 54 13.07 5.06 -20.31
N ALA A 55 13.59 5.15 -21.53
CA ALA A 55 12.82 5.47 -22.73
C ALA A 55 11.62 4.53 -22.97
N SER A 56 11.66 3.31 -22.42
CA SER A 56 10.59 2.32 -22.55
C SER A 56 9.31 2.70 -21.82
N ILE A 57 9.39 3.51 -20.76
CA ILE A 57 8.23 3.89 -19.91
C ILE A 57 8.11 5.40 -19.66
N GLU A 58 9.17 6.17 -19.88
CA GLU A 58 9.19 7.62 -19.63
C GLU A 58 8.03 8.35 -20.32
N GLY A 59 7.31 9.17 -19.54
CA GLY A 59 6.19 9.98 -20.02
C GLY A 59 4.93 9.20 -20.39
N LYS A 60 4.91 7.87 -20.26
CA LYS A 60 3.71 7.08 -20.58
C LYS A 60 2.62 7.25 -19.54
N LEU A 61 1.37 7.19 -20.01
CA LEU A 61 0.21 7.11 -19.14
C LEU A 61 0.15 5.71 -18.51
N MET A 62 0.12 5.68 -17.20
CA MET A 62 -0.03 4.48 -16.40
C MET A 62 -1.38 4.49 -15.69
N GLN A 63 -1.98 3.32 -15.57
CA GLN A 63 -3.20 3.12 -14.78
C GLN A 63 -2.85 2.22 -13.60
N VAL A 64 -3.34 2.57 -12.43
CA VAL A 64 -3.15 1.81 -11.20
C VAL A 64 -4.52 1.47 -10.62
N THR A 65 -4.69 0.23 -10.21
CA THR A 65 -5.88 -0.21 -9.49
C THR A 65 -5.49 -0.83 -8.16
N LEU A 66 -6.05 -0.32 -7.06
CA LEU A 66 -5.93 -0.93 -5.75
C LEU A 66 -7.27 -1.50 -5.32
N ARG A 67 -7.32 -2.79 -4.98
CA ARG A 67 -8.55 -3.49 -4.66
C ARG A 67 -8.38 -4.38 -3.42
N PRO A 68 -9.15 -4.12 -2.32
CA PRO A 68 -9.22 -5.05 -1.21
C PRO A 68 -9.71 -6.42 -1.68
N THR A 69 -9.08 -7.48 -1.20
CA THR A 69 -9.43 -8.87 -1.51
C THR A 69 -9.33 -9.74 -0.25
N SER A 70 -9.69 -11.01 -0.36
CA SER A 70 -9.65 -11.94 0.79
C SER A 70 -10.40 -11.41 2.01
N MET A 71 -11.61 -10.87 1.79
CA MET A 71 -12.45 -10.24 2.83
C MET A 71 -11.74 -9.07 3.57
N GLY A 72 -10.90 -8.31 2.86
CA GLY A 72 -10.15 -7.17 3.40
C GLY A 72 -8.82 -7.54 4.07
N ASN A 73 -8.41 -8.81 4.03
CA ASN A 73 -7.12 -9.26 4.59
C ASN A 73 -5.94 -9.04 3.66
N ALA A 74 -6.18 -8.70 2.40
CA ALA A 74 -5.15 -8.32 1.45
C ALA A 74 -5.61 -7.14 0.58
N LEU A 75 -4.66 -6.40 0.01
CA LEU A 75 -4.87 -5.34 -0.95
C LEU A 75 -4.06 -5.68 -2.20
N LEU A 76 -4.76 -5.93 -3.30
CA LEU A 76 -4.15 -6.13 -4.61
C LEU A 76 -3.87 -4.76 -5.23
N HIS A 77 -2.67 -4.57 -5.72
CA HIS A 77 -2.23 -3.44 -6.52
C HIS A 77 -1.83 -3.96 -7.90
N GLU A 78 -2.43 -3.44 -8.94
CA GLU A 78 -2.17 -3.75 -10.35
C GLU A 78 -1.77 -2.46 -11.05
N MET A 79 -0.71 -2.50 -11.84
CA MET A 79 -0.22 -1.36 -12.60
C MET A 79 -0.15 -1.71 -14.09
N THR A 80 -0.97 -1.02 -14.89
CA THR A 80 -1.09 -1.23 -16.35
C THR A 80 -0.45 -0.09 -17.09
N GLY A 81 0.42 -0.42 -18.05
CA GLY A 81 1.05 0.56 -18.94
C GLY A 81 0.65 0.33 -20.40
N ALA A 82 0.48 1.40 -21.17
CA ALA A 82 0.15 1.31 -22.57
C ALA A 82 1.18 0.46 -23.35
N GLY A 83 0.68 -0.57 -24.07
CA GLY A 83 1.49 -1.44 -24.91
C GLY A 83 2.22 -2.57 -24.18
N ARG A 84 1.93 -2.82 -22.91
CA ARG A 84 2.42 -4.01 -22.20
C ARG A 84 1.47 -5.17 -22.45
N PRO A 85 1.99 -6.39 -22.69
CA PRO A 85 1.16 -7.58 -22.88
C PRO A 85 0.62 -8.14 -21.55
N ASP A 86 1.20 -7.73 -20.44
CA ASP A 86 0.96 -8.26 -19.11
C ASP A 86 1.26 -7.18 -18.05
N ASP A 87 0.66 -7.31 -16.88
CA ASP A 87 0.74 -6.34 -15.80
C ASP A 87 1.35 -6.97 -14.55
N PRO A 88 2.43 -6.39 -13.98
CA PRO A 88 2.92 -6.85 -12.70
C PRO A 88 1.89 -6.58 -11.61
N ILE A 89 1.73 -7.53 -10.71
CA ILE A 89 0.87 -7.37 -9.55
C ILE A 89 1.67 -7.29 -8.27
N THR A 90 1.12 -6.57 -7.31
CA THR A 90 1.67 -6.46 -5.97
C THR A 90 0.59 -6.80 -4.95
N MET A 91 0.92 -7.66 -4.00
CA MET A 91 0.00 -8.01 -2.92
C MET A 91 0.51 -7.43 -1.60
N LEU A 92 -0.33 -6.61 -0.95
CA LEU A 92 -0.08 -6.07 0.39
C LEU A 92 -0.92 -6.84 1.40
N TYR A 93 -0.34 -7.20 2.53
CA TYR A 93 -1.00 -7.99 3.58
C TYR A 93 -0.28 -7.85 4.93
N LEU A 94 -0.93 -8.29 5.99
CA LEU A 94 -0.31 -8.39 7.31
C LEU A 94 0.26 -9.80 7.54
N ASP A 95 1.47 -9.83 8.06
CA ASP A 95 2.12 -11.03 8.60
C ASP A 95 2.49 -10.77 10.06
N GLN A 96 1.63 -11.21 10.97
CA GLN A 96 1.73 -10.88 12.39
C GLN A 96 1.71 -9.36 12.59
N ASP A 97 2.77 -8.79 13.15
CA ASP A 97 2.91 -7.35 13.43
C ASP A 97 3.67 -6.59 12.32
N ARG A 98 3.72 -7.14 11.11
CA ARG A 98 4.38 -6.52 9.96
C ARG A 98 3.42 -6.29 8.82
N LEU A 99 3.45 -5.10 8.22
CA LEU A 99 2.90 -4.89 6.89
C LEU A 99 3.91 -5.39 5.87
N LEU A 100 3.50 -6.32 5.03
CA LEU A 100 4.31 -6.85 3.93
C LEU A 100 3.72 -6.49 2.58
N LEU A 101 4.62 -6.35 1.62
CA LEU A 101 4.36 -6.24 0.20
C LEU A 101 5.11 -7.36 -0.51
N THR A 102 4.44 -8.12 -1.38
CA THR A 102 5.07 -9.06 -2.32
C THR A 102 4.78 -8.59 -3.74
N HIS A 103 5.83 -8.25 -4.46
CA HIS A 103 5.73 -7.85 -5.86
C HIS A 103 6.03 -9.04 -6.77
N TYR A 104 5.12 -9.35 -7.71
CA TYR A 104 5.29 -10.39 -8.72
C TYR A 104 5.86 -9.74 -9.97
N CYS A 105 7.18 -9.78 -10.08
CA CYS A 105 7.94 -9.02 -11.07
C CYS A 105 8.02 -9.73 -12.42
N ASP A 106 7.96 -8.98 -13.52
CA ASP A 106 8.21 -9.47 -14.88
C ASP A 106 9.61 -10.10 -15.04
N ALA A 107 10.56 -9.75 -14.18
CA ALA A 107 11.87 -10.37 -14.09
C ALA A 107 11.84 -11.85 -13.58
N GLY A 108 10.65 -12.40 -13.33
CA GLY A 108 10.46 -13.77 -12.86
C GLY A 108 10.81 -13.99 -11.40
N ASN A 109 10.91 -12.93 -10.63
CA ASN A 109 11.17 -12.99 -9.18
C ASN A 109 10.02 -12.38 -8.36
N ARG A 110 10.10 -12.58 -7.05
CA ARG A 110 9.10 -12.10 -6.09
C ARG A 110 9.79 -11.46 -4.88
N PRO A 111 10.24 -10.19 -5.01
CA PRO A 111 10.76 -9.45 -3.87
C PRO A 111 9.64 -9.19 -2.84
N ARG A 112 10.01 -9.28 -1.58
CA ARG A 112 9.18 -8.85 -0.46
C ARG A 112 9.79 -7.62 0.20
N MET A 113 8.91 -6.75 0.70
CA MET A 113 9.28 -5.53 1.41
C MET A 113 8.44 -5.38 2.65
N THR A 114 8.99 -4.72 3.68
CA THR A 114 8.27 -4.37 4.92
C THR A 114 7.84 -2.93 4.88
N GLY A 115 6.57 -2.66 5.19
CA GLY A 115 5.98 -1.33 5.14
C GLY A 115 5.80 -0.68 6.50
N LYS A 116 5.99 0.63 6.55
CA LYS A 116 5.78 1.46 7.73
C LYS A 116 5.20 2.81 7.36
N VAL A 117 4.16 3.24 8.08
CA VAL A 117 3.61 4.59 7.96
C VAL A 117 4.53 5.60 8.66
N SER A 118 4.70 6.76 8.05
CA SER A 118 5.40 7.90 8.68
C SER A 118 4.64 8.44 9.90
N PRO A 119 5.32 9.09 10.86
CA PRO A 119 4.68 9.62 12.06
C PRO A 119 3.57 10.65 11.76
N ASP A 120 3.66 11.38 10.67
CA ASP A 120 2.66 12.36 10.23
C ASP A 120 1.53 11.72 9.39
N GLY A 121 1.60 10.42 9.13
CA GLY A 121 0.62 9.66 8.36
C GLY A 121 0.57 10.00 6.86
N LYS A 122 1.56 10.74 6.34
CA LYS A 122 1.57 11.19 4.95
C LYS A 122 2.20 10.22 3.97
N THR A 123 3.04 9.31 4.46
CA THR A 123 3.68 8.30 3.61
C THR A 123 3.54 6.91 4.22
N VAL A 124 3.56 5.89 3.35
CA VAL A 124 3.87 4.51 3.71
C VAL A 124 5.07 4.10 2.87
N GLU A 125 6.18 3.78 3.52
CA GLU A 125 7.44 3.40 2.91
C GLU A 125 7.66 1.90 3.07
N PHE A 126 8.14 1.26 2.01
CA PHE A 126 8.41 -0.17 1.95
C PHE A 126 9.89 -0.42 1.64
N ASP A 127 10.59 -1.04 2.58
CA ASP A 127 11.98 -1.40 2.47
C ASP A 127 12.16 -2.87 2.12
N PHE A 128 13.17 -3.18 1.32
CA PHE A 128 13.50 -4.53 0.90
C PHE A 128 13.71 -5.46 2.11
N LEU A 129 13.07 -6.62 2.05
CA LEU A 129 13.20 -7.67 3.05
C LEU A 129 14.00 -8.87 2.50
N ASP A 130 13.50 -9.48 1.43
CA ASP A 130 14.09 -10.64 0.77
C ASP A 130 13.49 -10.84 -0.63
N ILE A 131 13.94 -11.88 -1.33
CA ILE A 131 13.50 -12.18 -2.68
C ILE A 131 13.45 -13.69 -2.93
N ALA A 132 12.40 -14.17 -3.56
CA ALA A 132 12.31 -15.49 -4.15
C ALA A 132 12.44 -15.41 -5.67
N GLY A 133 13.17 -16.37 -6.26
CA GLY A 133 13.46 -16.41 -7.70
C GLY A 133 14.79 -15.79 -8.08
N SER A 134 15.01 -15.58 -9.39
CA SER A 134 16.28 -15.11 -9.92
C SER A 134 16.46 -13.60 -9.74
N THR A 135 17.67 -13.16 -9.42
CA THR A 135 18.07 -11.74 -9.41
C THR A 135 18.85 -11.34 -10.66
N GLN A 136 18.93 -12.22 -11.65
CA GLN A 136 19.73 -12.01 -12.88
C GLN A 136 19.39 -10.71 -13.60
N TYR A 137 18.11 -10.33 -13.64
CA TYR A 137 17.64 -9.14 -14.35
C TYR A 137 17.32 -7.96 -13.42
N GLY A 138 17.60 -8.10 -12.13
CA GLY A 138 17.25 -7.11 -11.13
C GLY A 138 15.89 -7.40 -10.45
N HIS A 139 15.44 -6.46 -9.60
CA HIS A 139 14.21 -6.63 -8.82
C HIS A 139 13.67 -5.30 -8.29
N MET A 140 12.40 -5.26 -7.97
CA MET A 140 11.83 -4.14 -7.22
C MET A 140 12.41 -4.14 -5.81
N HIS A 141 12.91 -2.99 -5.34
CA HIS A 141 13.73 -2.90 -4.12
C HIS A 141 13.16 -1.98 -3.05
N HIS A 142 12.41 -0.96 -3.46
CA HIS A 142 11.86 0.03 -2.53
C HIS A 142 10.61 0.65 -3.12
N ALA A 143 9.66 1.06 -2.27
CA ALA A 143 8.48 1.80 -2.70
C ALA A 143 8.02 2.79 -1.63
N VAL A 144 7.56 3.97 -2.06
CA VAL A 144 6.95 4.98 -1.19
C VAL A 144 5.61 5.39 -1.77
N PHE A 145 4.57 5.33 -0.94
CA PHE A 145 3.25 5.86 -1.25
C PHE A 145 3.05 7.15 -0.47
N THR A 146 2.89 8.27 -1.16
CA THR A 146 2.66 9.59 -0.56
C THR A 146 1.20 9.99 -0.74
N PHE A 147 0.48 10.21 0.35
CA PHE A 147 -0.93 10.57 0.38
C PHE A 147 -1.06 12.09 0.39
N LEU A 148 -1.52 12.67 -0.70
CA LEU A 148 -1.72 14.11 -0.81
C LEU A 148 -3.15 14.49 -0.38
N ASP A 149 -4.16 13.85 -0.97
CA ASP A 149 -5.56 14.00 -0.59
C ASP A 149 -6.36 12.74 -0.98
N ALA A 150 -7.70 12.81 -0.94
CA ALA A 150 -8.58 11.68 -1.25
C ALA A 150 -8.54 11.25 -2.73
N ASN A 151 -8.10 12.15 -3.62
CA ASN A 151 -8.12 11.98 -5.07
C ASN A 151 -6.73 12.07 -5.71
N HIS A 152 -5.69 12.22 -4.89
CA HIS A 152 -4.33 12.43 -5.37
C HIS A 152 -3.32 11.73 -4.46
N HIS A 153 -2.50 10.87 -5.03
CA HIS A 153 -1.35 10.27 -4.35
C HIS A 153 -0.18 10.08 -5.31
N ILE A 154 1.01 9.88 -4.75
CA ILE A 154 2.23 9.61 -5.49
C ILE A 154 2.72 8.21 -5.13
N GLU A 155 3.23 7.50 -6.11
CA GLU A 155 3.99 6.27 -5.92
C GLU A 155 5.40 6.43 -6.47
N ASP A 156 6.40 6.26 -5.62
CA ASP A 156 7.80 6.21 -6.01
C ASP A 156 8.31 4.78 -5.86
N TRP A 157 8.73 4.18 -6.98
CA TRP A 157 9.26 2.81 -6.99
C TRP A 157 10.72 2.81 -7.40
N THR A 158 11.52 2.00 -6.72
CA THR A 158 12.94 1.79 -7.07
C THR A 158 13.15 0.36 -7.54
N TYR A 159 13.54 0.22 -8.79
CA TYR A 159 14.01 -1.03 -9.36
C TYR A 159 15.52 -1.10 -9.29
N MET A 160 16.05 -2.16 -8.71
CA MET A 160 17.50 -2.40 -8.60
C MET A 160 17.94 -3.27 -9.77
N GLN A 161 18.65 -2.68 -10.71
CA GLN A 161 19.28 -3.39 -11.82
C GLN A 161 20.52 -4.18 -11.35
N PRO A 162 21.01 -5.17 -12.14
CA PRO A 162 22.25 -5.86 -11.82
C PRO A 162 23.43 -4.90 -11.61
N GLY A 163 24.24 -5.17 -10.59
CA GLY A 163 25.35 -4.30 -10.17
C GLY A 163 24.92 -3.11 -9.34
N ASP A 164 23.83 -3.26 -8.60
CA ASP A 164 23.30 -2.29 -7.61
C ASP A 164 23.02 -0.90 -8.21
N LYS A 165 22.50 -0.88 -9.44
CA LYS A 165 22.15 0.35 -10.15
C LYS A 165 20.65 0.64 -9.99
N PRO A 166 20.25 1.64 -9.19
CA PRO A 166 18.84 1.95 -9.01
C PRO A 166 18.27 2.72 -10.20
N VAL A 167 17.08 2.33 -10.61
CA VAL A 167 16.19 3.12 -11.49
C VAL A 167 14.97 3.47 -10.65
N ARG A 168 14.65 4.75 -10.55
CA ARG A 168 13.49 5.26 -9.84
C ARG A 168 12.40 5.61 -10.83
N ALA A 169 11.18 5.18 -10.54
CA ALA A 169 9.98 5.54 -11.28
C ALA A 169 9.04 6.30 -10.35
N HIS A 170 8.62 7.46 -10.78
CA HIS A 170 7.73 8.36 -10.07
C HIS A 170 6.40 8.45 -10.82
N PHE A 171 5.30 8.17 -10.12
CA PHE A 171 3.93 8.18 -10.63
C PHE A 171 3.12 9.21 -9.84
N ASP A 172 2.72 10.28 -10.51
CA ASP A 172 1.78 11.27 -9.97
C ASP A 172 0.36 10.87 -10.39
N LEU A 173 -0.44 10.34 -9.46
CA LEU A 173 -1.66 9.61 -9.73
C LEU A 173 -2.91 10.34 -9.26
N GLN A 174 -3.82 10.58 -10.19
CA GLN A 174 -5.15 11.16 -9.95
C GLN A 174 -6.20 10.05 -9.97
N ARG A 175 -7.20 10.14 -9.08
CA ARG A 175 -8.30 9.17 -9.01
C ARG A 175 -9.18 9.27 -10.25
N LYS A 176 -9.48 8.12 -10.84
CA LYS A 176 -10.48 8.03 -11.93
C LYS A 176 -11.89 7.98 -11.34
N ASN A 177 -12.78 8.77 -11.91
CA ASN A 177 -14.20 8.76 -11.59
C ASN A 177 -14.94 7.64 -12.32
#